data_9739985c429fce763f3e645991ba2915
#
_entry.id   9739985c429fce763f3e645991ba2915
#
_cell.length_a   1.000
_cell.length_b   1.000
_cell.length_c   1.000
_cell.angle_alpha   90.00
_cell.angle_beta   90.00
_cell.angle_gamma   90.00
#
_symmetry.space_group_name_H-M   'P 1'
#
loop_
_entity.id
_entity.type
_entity.pdbx_description
1 polymer ?
#
loop_
_entity_poly.entity_id
_entity_poly.type
_entity_poly.pdbx_seq_one_letter_code
_entity_poly.pdbx_strand_id
1 'polypeptide(L)'
;MLAGEYAVLHGGEAWCLAVDRYAVVDDAPAAGGFTPPEAIAAWRLAVARGLLREAPAEGSARFDLTALSGGVGRKLGLGSSAAGCVAALGWAMERERPGSADARRDELARCAREGHREVQGGGSGVDVLTSALGGLVSVRFGDGLGGEAVVGRHRLPGALRWRVFWSGTSVRTSEMIAKVEALRAHSPQVHAARLAAIDAGTADFARALRADDAAAMVSAVRRLGGAMAALGEAA
;
A
#
# COMPACT_ATOMS: atom_id res chain seq x y z
N MET A 1 -6.48 2.10 3.22
CA MET A 1 -6.25 3.51 2.84
C MET A 1 -7.23 4.37 3.64
N LEU A 2 -6.88 5.63 3.98
CA LEU A 2 -7.77 6.55 4.72
C LEU A 2 -8.36 7.63 3.80
N ALA A 3 -7.62 8.04 2.79
CA ALA A 3 -8.03 9.06 1.82
C ALA A 3 -7.27 8.89 0.50
N GLY A 4 -7.83 9.39 -0.61
CA GLY A 4 -7.19 9.45 -1.92
C GLY A 4 -7.21 8.15 -2.72
N GLU A 5 -8.07 7.18 -2.37
CA GLU A 5 -8.25 5.96 -3.14
C GLU A 5 -8.75 6.29 -4.56
N TYR A 6 -8.23 5.61 -5.57
CA TYR A 6 -8.36 5.88 -7.01
C TYR A 6 -7.76 7.22 -7.47
N ALA A 7 -7.98 8.33 -6.75
CA ALA A 7 -7.42 9.64 -7.13
C ALA A 7 -5.88 9.60 -7.24
N VAL A 8 -5.21 8.82 -6.42
CA VAL A 8 -3.76 8.61 -6.49
C VAL A 8 -3.30 8.00 -7.82
N LEU A 9 -4.14 7.27 -8.51
CA LEU A 9 -3.85 6.71 -9.84
C LEU A 9 -3.80 7.81 -10.93
N HIS A 10 -4.38 8.96 -10.64
CA HIS A 10 -4.53 10.10 -11.55
C HIS A 10 -3.80 11.36 -11.03
N GLY A 11 -2.78 11.20 -10.19
CA GLY A 11 -1.94 12.30 -9.69
C GLY A 11 -2.41 12.94 -8.38
N GLY A 12 -3.52 12.47 -7.81
CA GLY A 12 -3.97 12.86 -6.48
C GLY A 12 -3.04 12.36 -5.37
N GLU A 13 -3.28 12.84 -4.15
CA GLU A 13 -2.56 12.40 -2.96
C GLU A 13 -3.32 11.25 -2.27
N ALA A 14 -2.59 10.24 -1.79
CA ALA A 14 -3.16 9.17 -0.97
C ALA A 14 -2.63 9.22 0.46
N TRP A 15 -3.46 8.83 1.41
CA TRP A 15 -3.12 8.70 2.82
C TRP A 15 -3.41 7.29 3.29
N CYS A 16 -2.39 6.60 3.78
CA CYS A 16 -2.50 5.21 4.21
C CYS A 16 -1.91 5.04 5.60
N LEU A 17 -2.58 4.23 6.42
CA LEU A 17 -2.17 3.94 7.79
C LEU A 17 -1.74 2.48 7.89
N ALA A 18 -0.53 2.24 8.41
CA ALA A 18 -0.09 0.91 8.79
C ALA A 18 -0.91 0.41 9.99
N VAL A 19 -1.25 -0.86 9.98
CA VAL A 19 -1.93 -1.53 11.08
C VAL A 19 -0.94 -2.36 11.90
N ASP A 20 -1.28 -2.66 13.14
CA ASP A 20 -0.49 -3.52 14.02
C ASP A 20 -0.71 -5.00 13.69
N ARG A 21 -0.40 -5.37 12.46
CA ARG A 21 -0.42 -6.74 11.93
C ARG A 21 0.73 -6.89 10.95
N TYR A 22 1.51 -7.95 11.10
CA TYR A 22 2.79 -8.08 10.42
C TYR A 22 2.85 -9.33 9.56
N ALA A 23 3.53 -9.21 8.42
CA ALA A 23 4.12 -10.33 7.72
C ALA A 23 5.46 -10.67 8.39
N VAL A 24 5.73 -11.95 8.59
CA VAL A 24 7.00 -12.42 9.14
C VAL A 24 7.69 -13.30 8.10
N VAL A 25 8.98 -13.06 7.91
CA VAL A 25 9.84 -13.89 7.05
C VAL A 25 11.05 -14.33 7.89
N ASP A 26 11.33 -15.62 7.91
CA ASP A 26 12.42 -16.21 8.70
C ASP A 26 13.23 -17.26 7.91
N ASP A 27 14.35 -17.71 8.49
CA ASP A 27 15.31 -18.63 7.90
C ASP A 27 14.82 -20.11 7.79
N ALA A 28 13.62 -20.40 8.28
CA ALA A 28 13.09 -21.74 8.16
C ALA A 28 12.76 -22.05 6.70
N PRO A 29 13.03 -23.26 6.20
CA PRO A 29 12.66 -23.62 4.84
C PRO A 29 11.16 -23.46 4.62
N ALA A 30 10.77 -22.90 3.47
CA ALA A 30 9.39 -22.80 3.10
C ALA A 30 8.78 -24.21 2.93
N ALA A 31 7.60 -24.43 3.49
CA ALA A 31 6.84 -25.64 3.22
C ALA A 31 6.54 -25.71 1.70
N GLY A 32 7.03 -26.75 1.02
CA GLY A 32 6.89 -26.92 -0.41
C GLY A 32 7.78 -26.01 -1.28
N GLY A 33 8.77 -25.31 -0.70
CA GLY A 33 9.73 -24.50 -1.45
C GLY A 33 9.14 -23.23 -2.11
N PHE A 34 7.97 -22.78 -1.68
CA PHE A 34 7.28 -21.64 -2.30
C PHE A 34 7.87 -20.29 -1.86
N THR A 35 8.19 -19.46 -2.83
CA THR A 35 8.53 -18.04 -2.65
C THR A 35 7.54 -17.19 -3.44
N PRO A 36 6.89 -16.18 -2.83
CA PRO A 36 5.99 -15.30 -3.56
C PRO A 36 6.70 -14.60 -4.74
N PRO A 37 6.07 -14.51 -5.93
CA PRO A 37 6.68 -13.86 -7.10
C PRO A 37 7.11 -12.42 -6.84
N GLU A 38 6.39 -11.69 -6.01
CA GLU A 38 6.71 -10.32 -5.62
C GLU A 38 8.02 -10.23 -4.82
N ALA A 39 8.32 -11.25 -3.99
CA ALA A 39 9.59 -11.34 -3.27
C ALA A 39 10.74 -11.60 -4.24
N ILE A 40 10.58 -12.53 -5.19
CA ILE A 40 11.58 -12.83 -6.23
C ILE A 40 11.89 -11.58 -7.04
N ALA A 41 10.87 -10.86 -7.50
CA ALA A 41 11.05 -9.63 -8.27
C ALA A 41 11.77 -8.55 -7.45
N ALA A 42 11.40 -8.37 -6.17
CA ALA A 42 12.05 -7.40 -5.29
C ALA A 42 13.53 -7.76 -5.03
N TRP A 43 13.86 -9.03 -4.80
CA TRP A 43 15.26 -9.48 -4.62
C TRP A 43 16.10 -9.24 -5.86
N ARG A 44 15.58 -9.58 -7.05
CA ARG A 44 16.25 -9.33 -8.32
C ARG A 44 16.57 -7.84 -8.53
N LEU A 45 15.58 -6.97 -8.28
CA LEU A 45 15.77 -5.53 -8.36
C LEU A 45 16.75 -5.01 -7.31
N ALA A 46 16.74 -5.57 -6.11
CA ALA A 46 17.65 -5.22 -5.04
C ALA A 46 19.11 -5.55 -5.40
N VAL A 47 19.36 -6.68 -6.05
CA VAL A 47 20.69 -7.02 -6.59
C VAL A 47 21.10 -6.01 -7.67
N ALA A 48 20.23 -5.72 -8.62
CA ALA A 48 20.51 -4.76 -9.70
C ALA A 48 20.83 -3.35 -9.18
N ARG A 49 20.38 -3.00 -7.98
CA ARG A 49 20.61 -1.69 -7.32
C ARG A 49 21.69 -1.71 -6.24
N GLY A 50 22.34 -2.82 -6.02
CA GLY A 50 23.36 -2.95 -4.99
C GLY A 50 22.82 -2.87 -3.56
N LEU A 51 21.54 -3.20 -3.35
CA LEU A 51 20.96 -3.42 -2.04
C LEU A 51 21.29 -4.80 -1.48
N LEU A 52 21.41 -5.77 -2.36
CA LEU A 52 21.87 -7.15 -2.11
C LEU A 52 23.04 -7.48 -3.06
N ARG A 53 23.93 -8.35 -2.63
CA ARG A 53 24.98 -8.92 -3.49
C ARG A 53 24.43 -10.03 -4.36
N GLU A 54 23.55 -10.84 -3.78
CA GLU A 54 22.97 -12.00 -4.42
C GLU A 54 21.49 -12.15 -3.99
N ALA A 55 20.66 -12.62 -4.91
CA ALA A 55 19.27 -12.96 -4.59
C ALA A 55 19.22 -14.25 -3.78
N PRO A 56 18.42 -14.32 -2.69
CA PRO A 56 18.20 -15.56 -1.99
C PRO A 56 17.64 -16.65 -2.91
N ALA A 57 18.00 -17.91 -2.65
CA ALA A 57 17.42 -19.03 -3.37
C ALA A 57 15.90 -19.13 -3.08
N GLU A 58 15.12 -19.52 -4.08
CA GLU A 58 13.71 -19.78 -3.88
C GLU A 58 13.52 -20.91 -2.85
N GLY A 59 12.51 -20.77 -1.99
CA GLY A 59 12.25 -21.69 -0.89
C GLY A 59 13.19 -21.57 0.31
N SER A 60 14.17 -20.65 0.31
CA SER A 60 15.12 -20.48 1.41
C SER A 60 14.54 -19.76 2.62
N ALA A 61 13.34 -19.20 2.52
CA ALA A 61 12.66 -18.48 3.59
C ALA A 61 11.23 -18.97 3.78
N ARG A 62 10.76 -18.96 5.01
CA ARG A 62 9.35 -19.19 5.35
C ARG A 62 8.63 -17.86 5.46
N PHE A 63 7.41 -17.82 4.91
CA PHE A 63 6.52 -16.67 4.95
C PHE A 63 5.34 -16.96 5.88
N ASP A 64 5.20 -16.18 6.95
CA ASP A 64 4.02 -16.20 7.81
C ASP A 64 3.20 -14.93 7.60
N LEU A 65 2.04 -15.08 6.95
CA LEU A 65 1.07 -14.02 6.68
C LEU A 65 -0.22 -14.20 7.47
N THR A 66 -0.25 -15.10 8.45
CA THR A 66 -1.47 -15.48 9.19
C THR A 66 -2.10 -14.30 9.91
N ALA A 67 -1.30 -13.39 10.45
CA ALA A 67 -1.79 -12.16 11.10
C ALA A 67 -2.54 -11.21 10.15
N LEU A 68 -2.33 -11.34 8.83
CA LEU A 68 -2.94 -10.54 7.77
C LEU A 68 -4.09 -11.26 7.07
N SER A 69 -4.41 -12.48 7.50
CA SER A 69 -5.47 -13.32 6.96
C SER A 69 -6.53 -13.64 8.02
N GLY A 70 -7.76 -13.84 7.59
CA GLY A 70 -8.90 -14.20 8.46
C GLY A 70 -9.13 -15.70 8.58
N GLY A 71 -8.08 -16.52 8.49
CA GLY A 71 -8.12 -17.98 8.40
C GLY A 71 -7.91 -18.49 6.96
N VAL A 72 -8.03 -19.80 6.76
CA VAL A 72 -7.73 -20.43 5.47
C VAL A 72 -8.55 -19.80 4.34
N GLY A 73 -7.84 -19.26 3.33
CA GLY A 73 -8.45 -18.69 2.12
C GLY A 73 -9.10 -17.31 2.28
N ARG A 74 -9.09 -16.69 3.49
CA ARG A 74 -9.70 -15.38 3.71
C ARG A 74 -8.63 -14.27 3.71
N LYS A 75 -8.74 -13.34 2.76
CA LYS A 75 -7.94 -12.10 2.78
C LYS A 75 -8.69 -11.02 3.56
N LEU A 76 -8.03 -10.40 4.54
CA LEU A 76 -8.59 -9.27 5.32
C LEU A 76 -8.52 -7.92 4.58
N GLY A 77 -7.86 -7.86 3.42
CA GLY A 77 -7.64 -6.61 2.69
C GLY A 77 -6.58 -5.71 3.34
N LEU A 78 -5.72 -6.26 4.18
CA LEU A 78 -4.66 -5.53 4.89
C LEU A 78 -3.33 -5.44 4.12
N GLY A 79 -3.32 -5.74 2.82
CA GLY A 79 -2.11 -5.65 2.00
C GLY A 79 -1.09 -6.76 2.27
N SER A 80 -1.54 -8.00 2.47
CA SER A 80 -0.65 -9.14 2.79
C SER A 80 0.43 -9.39 1.74
N SER A 81 0.15 -9.21 0.45
CA SER A 81 1.14 -9.32 -0.63
C SER A 81 2.21 -8.25 -0.51
N ALA A 82 1.80 -7.00 -0.31
CA ALA A 82 2.70 -5.86 -0.10
C ALA A 82 3.59 -6.05 1.14
N ALA A 83 2.97 -6.42 2.27
CA ALA A 83 3.69 -6.67 3.52
C ALA A 83 4.67 -7.84 3.39
N GLY A 84 4.28 -8.94 2.72
CA GLY A 84 5.14 -10.09 2.45
C GLY A 84 6.34 -9.72 1.56
N CYS A 85 6.13 -8.92 0.54
CA CYS A 85 7.19 -8.43 -0.34
C CYS A 85 8.22 -7.57 0.43
N VAL A 86 7.74 -6.64 1.26
CA VAL A 86 8.58 -5.79 2.11
C VAL A 86 9.37 -6.62 3.12
N ALA A 87 8.70 -7.54 3.82
CA ALA A 87 9.32 -8.42 4.81
C ALA A 87 10.40 -9.31 4.17
N ALA A 88 10.14 -9.85 2.97
CA ALA A 88 11.09 -10.67 2.24
C ALA A 88 12.36 -9.91 1.87
N LEU A 89 12.22 -8.68 1.38
CA LEU A 89 13.38 -7.87 1.04
C LEU A 89 14.14 -7.44 2.30
N GLY A 90 13.43 -7.02 3.35
CA GLY A 90 14.04 -6.68 4.64
C GLY A 90 14.82 -7.85 5.24
N TRP A 91 14.22 -9.06 5.25
CA TRP A 91 14.88 -10.28 5.69
C TRP A 91 16.17 -10.58 4.90
N ALA A 92 16.13 -10.48 3.58
CA ALA A 92 17.31 -10.72 2.75
C ALA A 92 18.44 -9.71 3.04
N MET A 93 18.09 -8.43 3.20
CA MET A 93 19.04 -7.37 3.55
C MET A 93 19.67 -7.59 4.94
N GLU A 94 18.85 -7.94 5.94
CA GLU A 94 19.31 -8.21 7.31
C GLU A 94 20.24 -9.44 7.39
N ARG A 95 19.96 -10.50 6.61
CA ARG A 95 20.82 -11.68 6.51
C ARG A 95 22.20 -11.33 5.93
N GLU A 96 22.22 -10.52 4.89
CA GLU A 96 23.48 -10.14 4.26
C GLU A 96 24.27 -9.15 5.13
N ARG A 97 23.57 -8.20 5.74
CA ARG A 97 24.17 -7.15 6.57
C ARG A 97 23.18 -6.68 7.66
N PRO A 98 23.36 -7.10 8.90
CA PRO A 98 22.52 -6.66 10.01
C PRO A 98 22.39 -5.15 10.13
N GLY A 99 21.18 -4.64 10.32
CA GLY A 99 20.85 -3.22 10.39
C GLY A 99 20.71 -2.52 9.03
N SER A 100 20.95 -3.21 7.92
CA SER A 100 20.91 -2.59 6.59
C SER A 100 19.50 -2.25 6.12
N ALA A 101 18.49 -3.03 6.50
CA ALA A 101 17.10 -2.77 6.14
C ALA A 101 16.60 -1.45 6.75
N ASP A 102 16.91 -1.20 8.02
CA ASP A 102 16.57 0.06 8.67
C ASP A 102 17.38 1.24 8.15
N ALA A 103 18.69 1.07 7.97
CA ALA A 103 19.58 2.11 7.46
C ALA A 103 19.23 2.55 6.03
N ARG A 104 18.68 1.64 5.22
CA ARG A 104 18.31 1.87 3.82
C ARG A 104 16.80 1.70 3.57
N ARG A 105 15.98 2.03 4.55
CA ARG A 105 14.52 1.79 4.53
C ARG A 105 13.82 2.43 3.33
N ASP A 106 14.20 3.63 2.94
CA ASP A 106 13.59 4.32 1.80
C ASP A 106 13.96 3.66 0.47
N GLU A 107 15.16 3.11 0.35
CA GLU A 107 15.60 2.35 -0.83
C GLU A 107 14.89 0.99 -0.87
N LEU A 108 14.78 0.31 0.28
CA LEU A 108 14.00 -0.90 0.43
C LEU A 108 12.54 -0.68 -0.02
N ALA A 109 11.91 0.40 0.46
CA ALA A 109 10.53 0.74 0.13
C ALA A 109 10.33 0.95 -1.38
N ARG A 110 11.24 1.70 -2.02
CA ARG A 110 11.22 1.90 -3.49
C ARG A 110 11.41 0.60 -4.24
N CYS A 111 12.39 -0.19 -3.87
CA CYS A 111 12.71 -1.45 -4.52
C CYS A 111 11.57 -2.47 -4.39
N ALA A 112 11.01 -2.63 -3.19
CA ALA A 112 9.85 -3.49 -2.94
C ALA A 112 8.62 -3.03 -3.74
N ARG A 113 8.36 -1.71 -3.81
CA ARG A 113 7.26 -1.17 -4.60
C ARG A 113 7.36 -1.52 -6.07
N GLU A 114 8.54 -1.39 -6.65
CA GLU A 114 8.74 -1.71 -8.06
C GLU A 114 8.60 -3.20 -8.34
N GLY A 115 9.22 -4.07 -7.52
CA GLY A 115 9.08 -5.51 -7.65
C GLY A 115 7.64 -5.98 -7.50
N HIS A 116 6.92 -5.43 -6.53
CA HIS A 116 5.49 -5.73 -6.34
C HIS A 116 4.66 -5.28 -7.54
N ARG A 117 4.89 -4.08 -8.07
CA ARG A 117 4.17 -3.56 -9.26
C ARG A 117 4.44 -4.37 -10.52
N GLU A 118 5.66 -4.86 -10.72
CA GLU A 118 6.01 -5.70 -11.84
C GLU A 118 5.15 -6.97 -11.89
N VAL A 119 4.97 -7.63 -10.75
CA VAL A 119 4.18 -8.86 -10.64
C VAL A 119 2.69 -8.60 -10.72
N GLN A 120 2.20 -7.53 -10.06
CA GLN A 120 0.78 -7.20 -10.04
C GLN A 120 0.27 -6.56 -11.33
N GLY A 121 1.13 -6.25 -12.27
CA GLY A 121 0.77 -5.60 -13.54
C GLY A 121 0.34 -4.14 -13.39
N GLY A 122 0.65 -3.48 -12.27
CA GLY A 122 0.31 -2.08 -12.03
C GLY A 122 -0.06 -1.75 -10.58
N GLY A 123 -0.89 -0.73 -10.41
CA GLY A 123 -1.29 -0.21 -9.10
C GLY A 123 -0.36 0.87 -8.56
N SER A 124 -0.78 1.57 -7.50
CA SER A 124 -0.02 2.67 -6.91
C SER A 124 1.18 2.20 -6.06
N GLY A 125 1.06 1.04 -5.42
CA GLY A 125 2.04 0.55 -4.46
C GLY A 125 2.10 1.37 -3.16
N VAL A 126 1.07 2.14 -2.84
CA VAL A 126 0.95 2.89 -1.58
C VAL A 126 0.96 1.95 -0.37
N ASP A 127 0.36 0.78 -0.49
CA ASP A 127 0.38 -0.28 0.51
C ASP A 127 1.79 -0.81 0.78
N VAL A 128 2.61 -0.97 -0.25
CA VAL A 128 4.02 -1.37 -0.12
C VAL A 128 4.82 -0.29 0.62
N LEU A 129 4.68 0.98 0.19
CA LEU A 129 5.34 2.11 0.85
C LEU A 129 4.91 2.20 2.33
N THR A 130 3.61 2.04 2.60
CA THR A 130 3.08 2.07 3.98
C THR A 130 3.61 0.91 4.81
N SER A 131 3.68 -0.30 4.24
CA SER A 131 4.23 -1.48 4.93
C SER A 131 5.71 -1.31 5.27
N ALA A 132 6.49 -0.69 4.39
CA ALA A 132 7.91 -0.46 4.62
C ALA A 132 8.18 0.66 5.62
N LEU A 133 7.40 1.75 5.58
CA LEU A 133 7.68 2.97 6.33
C LEU A 133 6.96 3.03 7.68
N GLY A 134 5.84 2.32 7.82
CA GLY A 134 5.02 2.30 9.02
C GLY A 134 4.27 3.61 9.29
N GLY A 135 3.40 3.60 10.30
CA GLY A 135 2.66 4.78 10.73
C GLY A 135 1.65 5.30 9.69
N LEU A 136 1.41 6.60 9.69
CA LEU A 136 0.58 7.29 8.71
C LEU A 136 1.47 7.87 7.60
N VAL A 137 1.21 7.47 6.37
CA VAL A 137 2.00 7.85 5.19
C VAL A 137 1.12 8.60 4.20
N SER A 138 1.58 9.75 3.70
CA SER A 138 1.03 10.38 2.51
C SER A 138 1.90 10.08 1.31
N VAL A 139 1.28 9.84 0.16
CA VAL A 139 1.98 9.52 -1.08
C VAL A 139 1.37 10.30 -2.24
N ARG A 140 2.23 10.93 -3.04
CA ARG A 140 1.88 11.54 -4.33
C ARG A 140 2.93 11.12 -5.37
N PHE A 141 2.52 10.89 -6.60
CA PHE A 141 3.42 10.56 -7.70
C PHE A 141 3.57 11.77 -8.62
N GLY A 142 4.82 12.15 -8.94
CA GLY A 142 5.12 13.32 -9.78
C GLY A 142 4.64 13.14 -11.21
N ASP A 143 5.24 12.21 -11.94
CA ASP A 143 4.93 11.95 -13.36
C ASP A 143 4.04 10.72 -13.53
N GLY A 144 2.95 10.64 -12.75
CA GLY A 144 2.07 9.48 -12.70
C GLY A 144 2.70 8.30 -11.93
N LEU A 145 2.07 7.14 -11.99
CA LEU A 145 2.44 5.96 -11.18
C LEU A 145 3.84 5.39 -11.47
N GLY A 146 4.44 5.72 -12.60
CA GLY A 146 5.82 5.38 -12.96
C GLY A 146 6.86 6.30 -12.33
N GLY A 147 6.46 7.49 -11.92
CA GLY A 147 7.32 8.52 -11.36
C GLY A 147 7.76 8.26 -9.93
N GLU A 148 8.65 9.13 -9.46
CA GLU A 148 9.11 9.12 -8.09
C GLU A 148 7.95 9.44 -7.13
N ALA A 149 7.86 8.66 -6.05
CA ALA A 149 6.87 8.89 -5.02
C ALA A 149 7.39 9.95 -4.04
N VAL A 150 6.66 11.06 -3.93
CA VAL A 150 6.84 12.00 -2.83
C VAL A 150 6.11 11.45 -1.62
N VAL A 151 6.84 11.11 -0.57
CA VAL A 151 6.32 10.43 0.61
C VAL A 151 6.49 11.30 1.85
N GLY A 152 5.37 11.53 2.55
CA GLY A 152 5.35 12.18 3.86
C GLY A 152 5.07 11.17 4.97
N ARG A 153 5.70 11.33 6.13
CA ARG A 153 5.41 10.55 7.35
C ARG A 153 4.73 11.45 8.36
N HIS A 154 3.63 10.98 8.94
CA HIS A 154 2.77 11.79 9.79
C HIS A 154 2.35 11.01 11.03
N ARG A 155 1.77 11.72 12.01
CA ARG A 155 1.12 11.16 13.18
C ARG A 155 -0.35 11.56 13.20
N LEU A 156 -1.20 10.64 13.62
CA LEU A 156 -2.59 10.95 13.87
C LEU A 156 -2.72 11.78 15.17
N PRO A 157 -3.68 12.71 15.24
CA PRO A 157 -4.02 13.39 16.49
C PRO A 157 -4.27 12.40 17.62
N GLY A 158 -3.70 12.68 18.79
CA GLY A 158 -3.79 11.79 19.95
C GLY A 158 -5.21 11.59 20.47
N ALA A 159 -6.12 12.51 20.15
CA ALA A 159 -7.54 12.41 20.48
C ALA A 159 -8.31 11.40 19.62
N LEU A 160 -7.77 11.01 18.45
CA LEU A 160 -8.43 10.05 17.57
C LEU A 160 -8.35 8.63 18.13
N ARG A 161 -9.48 7.94 18.00
CA ARG A 161 -9.56 6.49 18.18
C ARG A 161 -10.08 5.90 16.89
N TRP A 162 -9.41 4.87 16.39
CA TRP A 162 -9.79 4.19 15.15
C TRP A 162 -9.87 2.68 15.35
N ARG A 163 -10.69 2.05 14.56
CA ARG A 163 -10.85 0.61 14.52
C ARG A 163 -11.01 0.14 13.10
N VAL A 164 -10.49 -1.03 12.79
CA VAL A 164 -10.65 -1.68 11.48
C VAL A 164 -11.69 -2.77 11.63
N PHE A 165 -12.69 -2.76 10.76
CA PHE A 165 -13.71 -3.79 10.68
C PHE A 165 -13.61 -4.48 9.31
N TRP A 166 -13.65 -5.79 9.30
CA TRP A 166 -13.74 -6.53 8.06
C TRP A 166 -15.18 -6.56 7.56
N SER A 167 -15.40 -6.21 6.28
CA SER A 167 -16.73 -6.12 5.66
C SER A 167 -17.40 -7.48 5.40
N GLY A 168 -16.69 -8.59 5.59
CA GLY A 168 -17.19 -9.94 5.30
C GLY A 168 -16.86 -10.44 3.89
N THR A 169 -16.49 -9.54 2.98
CA THR A 169 -16.13 -9.87 1.59
C THR A 169 -14.75 -9.35 1.23
N SER A 170 -14.03 -10.12 0.42
CA SER A 170 -12.76 -9.70 -0.17
C SER A 170 -13.00 -9.30 -1.61
N VAL A 171 -12.48 -8.15 -2.00
CA VAL A 171 -12.59 -7.62 -3.37
C VAL A 171 -11.19 -7.55 -3.98
N ARG A 172 -11.07 -7.86 -5.26
CA ARG A 172 -9.82 -7.71 -6.00
C ARG A 172 -9.66 -6.25 -6.43
N THR A 173 -8.56 -5.62 -6.03
CA THR A 173 -8.26 -4.24 -6.39
C THR A 173 -8.27 -4.02 -7.91
N SER A 174 -7.74 -4.97 -8.68
CA SER A 174 -7.72 -4.89 -10.15
C SER A 174 -9.12 -4.83 -10.77
N GLU A 175 -10.09 -5.57 -10.21
CA GLU A 175 -11.48 -5.56 -10.69
C GLU A 175 -12.14 -4.19 -10.43
N MET A 176 -11.86 -3.60 -9.28
CA MET A 176 -12.40 -2.28 -8.94
C MET A 176 -11.75 -1.17 -9.78
N ILE A 177 -10.45 -1.24 -10.01
CA ILE A 177 -9.76 -0.30 -10.93
C ILE A 177 -10.37 -0.41 -12.32
N ALA A 178 -10.59 -1.63 -12.83
CA ALA A 178 -11.18 -1.83 -14.16
C ALA A 178 -12.57 -1.18 -14.29
N LYS A 179 -13.40 -1.24 -13.24
CA LYS A 179 -14.71 -0.57 -13.24
C LYS A 179 -14.59 0.95 -13.30
N VAL A 180 -13.68 1.54 -12.51
CA VAL A 180 -13.43 2.99 -12.50
C VAL A 180 -12.88 3.45 -13.87
N GLU A 181 -11.99 2.66 -14.49
CA GLU A 181 -11.49 2.94 -15.83
C GLU A 181 -12.59 2.80 -16.91
N ALA A 182 -13.51 1.84 -16.77
CA ALA A 182 -14.67 1.74 -17.63
C ALA A 182 -15.58 2.97 -17.51
N LEU A 183 -15.83 3.47 -16.30
CA LEU A 183 -16.54 4.75 -16.10
C LEU A 183 -15.82 5.91 -16.80
N ARG A 184 -14.48 5.96 -16.72
CA ARG A 184 -13.70 6.99 -17.44
C ARG A 184 -13.93 6.94 -18.94
N ALA A 185 -13.96 5.74 -19.51
CA ALA A 185 -14.16 5.55 -20.95
C ALA A 185 -15.57 5.93 -21.41
N HIS A 186 -16.60 5.57 -20.63
CA HIS A 186 -17.99 5.79 -21.02
C HIS A 186 -18.54 7.15 -20.61
N SER A 187 -18.08 7.70 -19.49
CA SER A 187 -18.59 8.94 -18.89
C SER A 187 -17.46 9.77 -18.27
N PRO A 188 -16.54 10.33 -19.09
CA PRO A 188 -15.34 11.00 -18.59
C PRO A 188 -15.63 12.19 -17.67
N GLN A 189 -16.73 12.91 -17.92
CA GLN A 189 -17.14 14.04 -17.09
C GLN A 189 -17.60 13.58 -15.70
N VAL A 190 -18.38 12.50 -15.61
CA VAL A 190 -18.81 11.91 -14.34
C VAL A 190 -17.60 11.40 -13.57
N HIS A 191 -16.72 10.64 -14.23
CA HIS A 191 -15.46 10.17 -13.66
C HIS A 191 -14.65 11.33 -13.07
N ALA A 192 -14.40 12.40 -13.86
CA ALA A 192 -13.63 13.55 -13.39
C ALA A 192 -14.27 14.23 -12.17
N ALA A 193 -15.60 14.41 -12.18
CA ALA A 193 -16.33 15.00 -11.06
C ALA A 193 -16.24 14.13 -9.77
N ARG A 194 -16.29 12.79 -9.90
CA ARG A 194 -16.16 11.86 -8.77
C ARG A 194 -14.75 11.89 -8.19
N LEU A 195 -13.72 11.87 -9.04
CA LEU A 195 -12.34 11.99 -8.57
C LEU A 195 -12.05 13.35 -7.92
N ALA A 196 -12.54 14.44 -8.48
CA ALA A 196 -12.41 15.77 -7.88
C ALA A 196 -13.04 15.84 -6.47
N ALA A 197 -14.17 15.18 -6.24
CA ALA A 197 -14.78 15.10 -4.91
C ALA A 197 -13.90 14.32 -3.92
N ILE A 198 -13.24 13.25 -4.36
CA ILE A 198 -12.30 12.49 -3.55
C ILE A 198 -11.06 13.35 -3.25
N ASP A 199 -10.50 14.04 -4.24
CA ASP A 199 -9.34 14.94 -4.06
C ASP A 199 -9.66 16.08 -3.08
N ALA A 200 -10.83 16.71 -3.19
CA ALA A 200 -11.28 17.74 -2.26
C ALA A 200 -11.39 17.21 -0.82
N GLY A 201 -12.00 16.04 -0.63
CA GLY A 201 -12.08 15.39 0.67
C GLY A 201 -10.71 15.00 1.23
N THR A 202 -9.78 14.59 0.37
CA THR A 202 -8.39 14.27 0.73
C THR A 202 -7.63 15.52 1.16
N ALA A 203 -7.81 16.64 0.46
CA ALA A 203 -7.23 17.92 0.84
C ALA A 203 -7.76 18.43 2.20
N ASP A 204 -9.06 18.24 2.45
CA ASP A 204 -9.67 18.55 3.76
C ASP A 204 -9.08 17.68 4.88
N PHE A 205 -8.92 16.37 4.64
CA PHE A 205 -8.27 15.45 5.57
C PHE A 205 -6.85 15.90 5.90
N ALA A 206 -6.06 16.20 4.87
CA ALA A 206 -4.67 16.66 5.02
C ALA A 206 -4.58 17.99 5.79
N ARG A 207 -5.52 18.91 5.58
CA ARG A 207 -5.59 20.19 6.30
C ARG A 207 -5.93 19.99 7.77
N ALA A 208 -6.94 19.16 8.06
CA ALA A 208 -7.34 18.83 9.41
C ALA A 208 -6.22 18.13 10.20
N LEU A 209 -5.48 17.22 9.54
CA LEU A 209 -4.31 16.56 10.13
C LEU A 209 -3.21 17.57 10.52
N ARG A 210 -2.88 18.50 9.61
CA ARG A 210 -1.87 19.54 9.89
C ARG A 210 -2.27 20.50 11.01
N ALA A 211 -3.57 20.69 11.19
CA ALA A 211 -4.14 21.50 12.28
C ALA A 211 -4.32 20.73 13.60
N ASP A 212 -3.97 19.43 13.63
CA ASP A 212 -4.24 18.51 14.76
C ASP A 212 -5.73 18.48 15.17
N ASP A 213 -6.62 18.75 14.22
CA ASP A 213 -8.07 18.83 14.44
C ASP A 213 -8.75 17.47 14.18
N ALA A 214 -8.93 16.70 15.25
CA ALA A 214 -9.56 15.39 15.19
C ALA A 214 -11.03 15.44 14.69
N ALA A 215 -11.78 16.50 15.03
CA ALA A 215 -13.19 16.62 14.63
C ALA A 215 -13.31 16.93 13.12
N ALA A 216 -12.48 17.83 12.62
CA ALA A 216 -12.39 18.11 11.19
C ALA A 216 -11.93 16.87 10.39
N MET A 217 -10.99 16.08 10.93
CA MET A 217 -10.56 14.82 10.29
C MET A 217 -11.72 13.81 10.18
N VAL A 218 -12.51 13.60 11.24
CA VAL A 218 -13.69 12.72 11.21
C VAL A 218 -14.70 13.21 10.17
N SER A 219 -14.91 14.53 10.09
CA SER A 219 -15.82 15.14 9.11
C SER A 219 -15.30 14.92 7.67
N ALA A 220 -14.00 15.07 7.43
CA ALA A 220 -13.38 14.80 6.13
C ALA A 220 -13.53 13.33 5.72
N VAL A 221 -13.28 12.38 6.63
CA VAL A 221 -13.44 10.94 6.36
C VAL A 221 -14.91 10.59 6.03
N ARG A 222 -15.89 11.20 6.69
CA ARG A 222 -17.31 11.02 6.34
C ARG A 222 -17.62 11.50 4.92
N ARG A 223 -17.11 12.68 4.54
CA ARG A 223 -17.29 13.19 3.16
C ARG A 223 -16.61 12.28 2.14
N LEU A 224 -15.41 11.78 2.45
CA LEU A 224 -14.71 10.81 1.60
C LEU A 224 -15.49 9.52 1.42
N GLY A 225 -16.10 8.99 2.51
CA GLY A 225 -16.98 7.83 2.43
C GLY A 225 -18.17 8.06 1.47
N GLY A 226 -18.81 9.23 1.54
CA GLY A 226 -19.86 9.62 0.59
C GLY A 226 -19.36 9.75 -0.85
N ALA A 227 -18.18 10.35 -1.06
CA ALA A 227 -17.59 10.47 -2.39
C ALA A 227 -17.23 9.10 -2.99
N MET A 228 -16.70 8.18 -2.17
CA MET A 228 -16.40 6.80 -2.58
C MET A 228 -17.65 6.01 -2.93
N ALA A 229 -18.73 6.13 -2.12
CA ALA A 229 -20.01 5.51 -2.42
C ALA A 229 -20.56 6.00 -3.77
N ALA A 230 -20.55 7.33 -4.00
CA ALA A 230 -21.00 7.94 -5.24
C ALA A 230 -20.15 7.53 -6.46
N LEU A 231 -18.85 7.28 -6.27
CA LEU A 231 -18.00 6.71 -7.34
C LEU A 231 -18.41 5.26 -7.64
N GLY A 232 -18.63 4.44 -6.60
CA GLY A 232 -19.03 3.05 -6.75
C GLY A 232 -20.43 2.87 -7.38
N GLU A 233 -21.36 3.78 -7.14
CA GLU A 233 -22.68 3.81 -7.77
C GLU A 233 -22.62 4.20 -9.27
N ALA A 234 -21.60 4.98 -9.65
CA ALA A 234 -21.43 5.43 -11.02
C ALA A 234 -20.61 4.44 -11.87
N ALA A 235 -19.78 3.60 -11.26
CA ALA A 235 -18.88 2.61 -11.88
C ALA A 235 -19.52 1.22 -12.00
#